data_8d0160e97a428ed906255f534da043cd
#
_entry.id   8d0160e97a428ed906255f534da043cd
#
_cell.length_a   1.000
_cell.length_b   1.000
_cell.length_c   1.000
_cell.angle_alpha   90.00
_cell.angle_beta   90.00
_cell.angle_gamma   90.00
#
_symmetry.space_group_name_H-M   'P 1'
#
loop_
_entity.id
_entity.type
_entity.pdbx_description
1 polymer ?
#
loop_
_entity_poly.entity_id
_entity_poly.type
_entity_poly.pdbx_seq_one_letter_code
_entity_poly.pdbx_strand_id
1 'polypeptide(L)'
;KQDINTAYRLAEETVIPQLDFPRITRWVIGRHWRTASDAQRQRLTTEFRTLLTRSYVTAMVSYVDQILEHADNVQFPPARSRQEGDNATVTMLMSLASGQQAVVQYHLYRNETGWKVYDVQVEGISLALTYRSSFSEEITRGGIDGLIAMLEERNRRNEPEPLPDVAP
;
A
#
# COMPACT_ATOMS: atom_id res chain seq x y z
N LYS A 1 2.81 22.33 -13.24
CA LYS A 1 2.22 20.98 -13.45
C LYS A 1 3.28 19.99 -13.06
N GLN A 2 3.13 19.42 -11.87
CA GLN A 2 4.00 18.32 -11.49
C GLN A 2 3.74 17.16 -12.45
N ASP A 3 4.84 16.64 -12.98
CA ASP A 3 4.76 15.58 -13.98
C ASP A 3 4.46 14.25 -13.24
N ILE A 4 3.25 13.76 -13.41
CA ILE A 4 2.82 12.48 -12.83
C ILE A 4 3.75 11.33 -13.26
N ASN A 5 4.33 11.39 -14.45
CA ASN A 5 5.28 10.40 -14.93
C ASN A 5 6.57 10.41 -14.10
N THR A 6 7.02 11.59 -13.67
CA THR A 6 8.16 11.71 -12.77
C THR A 6 7.84 11.10 -11.40
N ALA A 7 6.62 11.30 -10.87
CA ALA A 7 6.20 10.69 -9.61
C ALA A 7 6.15 9.16 -9.72
N TYR A 8 5.60 8.62 -10.80
CA TYR A 8 5.62 7.17 -11.06
C TYR A 8 7.04 6.62 -11.14
N ARG A 9 7.92 7.29 -11.90
CA ARG A 9 9.32 6.87 -12.01
C ARG A 9 10.03 6.85 -10.64
N LEU A 10 9.87 7.90 -9.85
CA LEU A 10 10.44 7.96 -8.50
C LEU A 10 9.88 6.87 -7.59
N ALA A 11 8.59 6.61 -7.66
CA ALA A 11 7.98 5.51 -6.89
C ALA A 11 8.55 4.15 -7.29
N GLU A 12 8.66 3.86 -8.58
CA GLU A 12 9.24 2.60 -9.10
C GLU A 12 10.72 2.43 -8.73
N GLU A 13 11.49 3.52 -8.71
CA GLU A 13 12.93 3.47 -8.40
C GLU A 13 13.21 3.39 -6.90
N THR A 14 12.38 4.02 -6.05
CA THR A 14 12.70 4.20 -4.62
C THR A 14 11.75 3.47 -3.66
N VAL A 15 10.46 3.50 -3.91
CA VAL A 15 9.44 2.97 -2.97
C VAL A 15 9.11 1.51 -3.27
N ILE A 16 8.77 1.23 -4.51
CA ILE A 16 8.31 -0.10 -4.94
C ILE A 16 9.29 -1.23 -4.60
N PRO A 17 10.63 -1.06 -4.74
CA PRO A 17 11.59 -2.09 -4.37
C PRO A 17 11.62 -2.41 -2.86
N GLN A 18 11.11 -1.51 -2.02
CA GLN A 18 11.04 -1.71 -0.57
C GLN A 18 9.78 -2.48 -0.12
N LEU A 19 8.80 -2.63 -1.01
CA LEU A 19 7.52 -3.29 -0.73
C LEU A 19 7.56 -4.77 -1.14
N ASP A 20 7.03 -5.65 -0.28
CA ASP A 20 6.85 -7.07 -0.61
C ASP A 20 5.43 -7.32 -1.11
N PHE A 21 5.20 -7.09 -2.40
CA PHE A 21 3.88 -7.28 -3.01
C PHE A 21 3.35 -8.71 -2.92
N PRO A 22 4.14 -9.77 -3.07
CA PRO A 22 3.65 -11.14 -2.84
C PRO A 22 3.10 -11.33 -1.42
N ARG A 23 3.78 -10.81 -0.41
CA ARG A 23 3.34 -10.91 0.99
C ARG A 23 2.11 -10.04 1.26
N ILE A 24 2.09 -8.81 0.74
CA ILE A 24 0.94 -7.90 0.82
C ILE A 24 -0.29 -8.56 0.20
N THR A 25 -0.16 -9.08 -1.02
CA THR A 25 -1.26 -9.73 -1.75
C THR A 25 -1.75 -10.96 -1.00
N ARG A 26 -0.84 -11.84 -0.55
CA ARG A 26 -1.20 -13.00 0.26
C ARG A 26 -1.99 -12.61 1.51
N TRP A 27 -1.61 -11.53 2.17
CA TRP A 27 -2.26 -11.07 3.38
C TRP A 27 -3.67 -10.54 3.09
N VAL A 28 -3.85 -9.78 2.02
CA VAL A 28 -5.16 -9.25 1.61
C VAL A 28 -6.09 -10.37 1.16
N ILE A 29 -5.62 -11.29 0.33
CA ILE A 29 -6.40 -12.43 -0.18
C ILE A 29 -6.74 -13.44 0.93
N GLY A 30 -5.90 -13.53 1.96
CA GLY A 30 -6.14 -14.33 3.16
C GLY A 30 -6.27 -15.82 2.85
N ARG A 31 -7.36 -16.44 3.33
CA ARG A 31 -7.59 -17.90 3.16
C ARG A 31 -7.59 -18.37 1.71
N HIS A 32 -8.05 -17.54 0.80
CA HIS A 32 -8.15 -17.87 -0.62
C HIS A 32 -6.79 -18.04 -1.30
N TRP A 33 -5.72 -17.49 -0.70
CA TRP A 33 -4.37 -17.66 -1.20
C TRP A 33 -3.93 -19.13 -1.26
N ARG A 34 -4.41 -19.97 -0.33
CA ARG A 34 -4.04 -21.39 -0.28
C ARG A 34 -4.63 -22.21 -1.44
N THR A 35 -5.78 -21.78 -1.96
CA THR A 35 -6.46 -22.46 -3.08
C THR A 35 -6.06 -21.89 -4.44
N ALA A 36 -5.34 -20.78 -4.48
CA ALA A 36 -4.84 -20.19 -5.71
C ALA A 36 -3.67 -21.00 -6.27
N SER A 37 -3.67 -21.22 -7.59
CA SER A 37 -2.52 -21.74 -8.31
C SER A 37 -1.36 -20.74 -8.33
N ASP A 38 -0.15 -21.18 -8.63
CA ASP A 38 1.01 -20.30 -8.71
C ASP A 38 0.84 -19.22 -9.80
N ALA A 39 0.23 -19.56 -10.92
CA ALA A 39 -0.10 -18.62 -11.98
C ALA A 39 -1.10 -17.56 -11.49
N GLN A 40 -2.14 -17.96 -10.75
CA GLN A 40 -3.10 -17.03 -10.17
C GLN A 40 -2.47 -16.13 -9.12
N ARG A 41 -1.61 -16.68 -8.24
CA ARG A 41 -0.86 -15.88 -7.25
C ARG A 41 0.01 -14.83 -7.91
N GLN A 42 0.68 -15.19 -8.99
CA GLN A 42 1.54 -14.28 -9.74
C GLN A 42 0.72 -13.16 -10.41
N ARG A 43 -0.38 -13.48 -11.07
CA ARG A 43 -1.29 -12.50 -11.69
C ARG A 43 -1.90 -11.57 -10.65
N LEU A 44 -2.45 -12.12 -9.55
CA LEU A 44 -2.99 -11.31 -8.44
C LEU A 44 -1.96 -10.32 -7.91
N THR A 45 -0.72 -10.78 -7.69
CA THR A 45 0.36 -9.93 -7.20
C THR A 45 0.69 -8.81 -8.18
N THR A 46 0.77 -9.11 -9.46
CA THR A 46 1.05 -8.12 -10.52
C THR A 46 -0.07 -7.09 -10.63
N GLU A 47 -1.31 -7.55 -10.70
CA GLU A 47 -2.46 -6.65 -10.86
C GLU A 47 -2.71 -5.80 -9.61
N PHE A 48 -2.55 -6.37 -8.43
CA PHE A 48 -2.71 -5.62 -7.19
C PHE A 48 -1.58 -4.61 -6.97
N ARG A 49 -0.34 -4.96 -7.33
CA ARG A 49 0.77 -4.00 -7.36
C ARG A 49 0.43 -2.81 -8.25
N THR A 50 -0.03 -3.06 -9.47
CA THR A 50 -0.40 -2.01 -10.43
C THR A 50 -1.49 -1.11 -9.86
N LEU A 51 -2.55 -1.71 -9.29
CA LEU A 51 -3.64 -0.97 -8.66
C LEU A 51 -3.14 -0.07 -7.52
N LEU A 52 -2.39 -0.63 -6.56
CA LEU A 52 -1.87 0.14 -5.42
C LEU A 52 -0.93 1.25 -5.86
N THR A 53 0.04 0.94 -6.73
CA THR A 53 0.99 1.94 -7.22
C THR A 53 0.26 3.11 -7.88
N ARG A 54 -0.70 2.81 -8.76
CA ARG A 54 -1.47 3.84 -9.44
C ARG A 54 -2.28 4.69 -8.48
N SER A 55 -3.05 4.05 -7.60
CA SER A 55 -3.93 4.75 -6.66
C SER A 55 -3.13 5.68 -5.74
N TYR A 56 -2.08 5.16 -5.12
CA TYR A 56 -1.31 5.94 -4.16
C TYR A 56 -0.40 6.98 -4.81
N VAL A 57 0.22 6.72 -5.96
CA VAL A 57 1.01 7.74 -6.67
C VAL A 57 0.12 8.87 -7.16
N THR A 58 -1.06 8.57 -7.72
CA THR A 58 -2.02 9.60 -8.15
C THR A 58 -2.46 10.46 -6.96
N ALA A 59 -2.77 9.83 -5.82
CA ALA A 59 -3.13 10.57 -4.62
C ALA A 59 -1.98 11.44 -4.11
N MET A 60 -0.76 10.92 -4.04
CA MET A 60 0.41 11.71 -3.62
C MET A 60 0.62 12.92 -4.51
N VAL A 61 0.47 12.80 -5.82
CA VAL A 61 0.55 13.94 -6.75
C VAL A 61 -0.57 14.95 -6.51
N SER A 62 -1.79 14.48 -6.20
CA SER A 62 -2.93 15.36 -5.93
C SER A 62 -2.77 16.17 -4.64
N TYR A 63 -2.05 15.63 -3.65
CA TYR A 63 -1.83 16.25 -2.34
C TYR A 63 -0.40 16.75 -2.13
N VAL A 64 0.41 16.81 -3.17
CA VAL A 64 1.86 17.07 -3.05
C VAL A 64 2.17 18.43 -2.44
N ASP A 65 1.43 19.49 -2.78
CA ASP A 65 1.65 20.81 -2.19
C ASP A 65 1.43 20.78 -0.68
N GLN A 66 0.38 20.11 -0.21
CA GLN A 66 0.11 19.87 1.20
C GLN A 66 1.18 19.00 1.87
N ILE A 67 1.65 17.97 1.18
CA ILE A 67 2.73 17.11 1.67
C ILE A 67 4.04 17.91 1.82
N LEU A 68 4.36 18.77 0.86
CA LEU A 68 5.57 19.60 0.89
C LEU A 68 5.52 20.66 1.99
N GLU A 69 4.36 21.27 2.22
CA GLU A 69 4.16 22.23 3.34
C GLU A 69 4.44 21.60 4.71
N HIS A 70 4.26 20.28 4.84
CA HIS A 70 4.42 19.57 6.10
C HIS A 70 5.64 18.63 6.12
N ALA A 71 6.42 18.57 5.05
CA ALA A 71 7.58 17.66 4.93
C ALA A 71 8.62 17.90 6.05
N ASP A 72 8.82 19.15 6.47
CA ASP A 72 9.73 19.50 7.55
C ASP A 72 9.19 19.14 8.95
N ASN A 73 7.91 18.77 9.05
CA ASN A 73 7.24 18.44 10.30
C ASN A 73 7.12 16.92 10.54
N VAL A 74 7.89 16.12 9.78
CA VAL A 74 7.92 14.67 9.91
C VAL A 74 8.91 14.25 10.98
N GLN A 75 8.47 13.38 11.90
CA GLN A 75 9.29 12.84 12.98
C GLN A 75 9.22 11.30 12.99
N PHE A 76 10.34 10.66 13.31
CA PHE A 76 10.42 9.22 13.52
C PHE A 76 10.85 8.94 14.97
N PRO A 77 9.94 9.01 15.95
CA PRO A 77 10.31 8.86 17.36
C PRO A 77 10.75 7.41 17.65
N PRO A 78 11.99 7.18 18.11
CA PRO A 78 12.48 5.83 18.41
C PRO A 78 11.64 5.12 19.47
N ALA A 79 11.11 5.84 20.45
CA ALA A 79 10.28 5.29 21.51
C ALA A 79 8.93 4.73 21.02
N ARG A 80 8.48 5.13 19.83
CA ARG A 80 7.25 4.61 19.19
C ARG A 80 7.53 3.57 18.10
N SER A 81 8.80 3.32 17.81
CA SER A 81 9.23 2.29 16.87
C SER A 81 9.67 1.05 17.66
N ARG A 82 9.43 -0.12 17.12
CA ARG A 82 9.72 -1.40 17.79
C ARG A 82 10.35 -2.37 16.80
N GLN A 83 11.37 -3.07 17.26
CA GLN A 83 11.93 -4.21 16.54
C GLN A 83 11.87 -5.45 17.44
N GLU A 84 11.43 -6.56 16.88
CA GLU A 84 11.36 -7.85 17.55
C GLU A 84 11.83 -8.94 16.57
N GLY A 85 13.07 -9.37 16.73
CA GLY A 85 13.73 -10.29 15.80
C GLY A 85 13.83 -9.71 14.40
N ASP A 86 13.23 -10.43 13.45
CA ASP A 86 13.17 -10.04 12.04
C ASP A 86 11.92 -9.23 11.67
N ASN A 87 11.15 -8.77 12.65
CA ASN A 87 10.02 -7.89 12.44
C ASN A 87 10.28 -6.51 13.05
N ALA A 88 9.78 -5.48 12.42
CA ALA A 88 9.84 -4.12 12.95
C ALA A 88 8.57 -3.34 12.63
N THR A 89 8.23 -2.42 13.52
CA THR A 89 7.25 -1.37 13.26
C THR A 89 7.96 -0.04 13.40
N VAL A 90 7.95 0.76 12.36
CA VAL A 90 8.48 2.13 12.36
C VAL A 90 7.31 3.08 12.38
N THR A 91 7.27 3.97 13.35
CA THR A 91 6.23 4.98 13.48
C THR A 91 6.74 6.32 12.99
N MET A 92 5.99 6.92 12.08
CA MET A 92 6.17 8.27 11.59
C MET A 92 5.03 9.15 12.12
N LEU A 93 5.37 10.32 12.59
CA LEU A 93 4.41 11.36 12.98
C LEU A 93 4.54 12.52 12.00
N MET A 94 3.44 13.00 11.48
CA MET A 94 3.38 14.17 10.62
C MET A 94 2.44 15.19 11.24
N SER A 95 2.94 16.39 11.53
CA SER A 95 2.10 17.47 12.06
C SER A 95 1.32 18.12 10.92
N LEU A 96 0.01 18.21 11.07
CA LEU A 96 -0.91 18.83 10.11
C LEU A 96 -1.11 20.31 10.40
N ALA A 97 -1.59 21.07 9.42
CA ALA A 97 -1.91 22.50 9.56
C ALA A 97 -2.94 22.79 10.67
N SER A 98 -3.82 21.81 10.96
CA SER A 98 -4.80 21.87 12.06
C SER A 98 -4.19 21.81 13.46
N GLY A 99 -2.88 21.54 13.59
CA GLY A 99 -2.22 21.25 14.86
C GLY A 99 -2.36 19.78 15.31
N GLN A 100 -3.08 18.97 14.57
CA GLN A 100 -3.19 17.53 14.79
C GLN A 100 -1.95 16.80 14.25
N GLN A 101 -1.71 15.59 14.74
CA GLN A 101 -0.66 14.72 14.24
C GLN A 101 -1.27 13.52 13.54
N ALA A 102 -0.88 13.29 12.30
CA ALA A 102 -1.16 12.05 11.61
C ALA A 102 -0.11 10.99 11.99
N VAL A 103 -0.57 9.80 12.31
CA VAL A 103 0.28 8.66 12.69
C VAL A 103 0.35 7.67 11.53
N VAL A 104 1.55 7.45 11.01
CA VAL A 104 1.79 6.44 9.98
C VAL A 104 2.70 5.36 10.56
N GLN A 105 2.30 4.10 10.44
CA GLN A 105 3.08 2.96 10.88
C GLN A 105 3.44 2.08 9.69
N TYR A 106 4.74 1.81 9.56
CA TYR A 106 5.29 0.89 8.57
C TYR A 106 5.58 -0.42 9.27
N HIS A 107 4.97 -1.50 8.80
CA HIS A 107 5.27 -2.86 9.26
C HIS A 107 6.26 -3.52 8.32
N LEU A 108 7.40 -3.90 8.87
CA LEU A 108 8.52 -4.44 8.11
C LEU A 108 8.91 -5.82 8.61
N TYR A 109 9.51 -6.58 7.74
CA TYR A 109 10.27 -7.77 8.11
C TYR A 109 11.61 -7.81 7.37
N ARG A 110 12.56 -8.50 7.93
CA ARG A 110 13.87 -8.68 7.35
C ARG A 110 13.97 -10.05 6.68
N ASN A 111 14.42 -10.04 5.44
CA ASN A 111 14.78 -11.25 4.69
C ASN A 111 16.26 -11.17 4.25
N GLU A 112 16.69 -12.10 3.40
CA GLU A 112 18.06 -12.16 2.87
C GLU A 112 18.49 -10.90 2.11
N THR A 113 17.55 -10.16 1.52
CA THR A 113 17.78 -8.93 0.75
C THR A 113 17.67 -7.65 1.59
N GLY A 114 17.35 -7.77 2.88
CA GLY A 114 17.17 -6.65 3.80
C GLY A 114 15.74 -6.46 4.29
N TRP A 115 15.45 -5.27 4.79
CA TRP A 115 14.13 -4.93 5.30
C TRP A 115 13.14 -4.69 4.17
N LYS A 116 11.94 -5.28 4.30
CA LYS A 116 10.81 -5.10 3.37
C LYS A 116 9.56 -4.69 4.11
N VAL A 117 8.86 -3.71 3.57
CA VAL A 117 7.55 -3.28 4.08
C VAL A 117 6.47 -4.20 3.54
N TYR A 118 5.62 -4.71 4.42
CA TYR A 118 4.48 -5.55 4.04
C TYR A 118 3.12 -4.96 4.44
N ASP A 119 3.11 -3.87 5.23
CA ASP A 119 1.91 -3.08 5.51
C ASP A 119 2.26 -1.65 5.86
N VAL A 120 1.37 -0.74 5.49
CA VAL A 120 1.39 0.66 5.89
C VAL A 120 0.03 0.98 6.49
N GLN A 121 0.03 1.50 7.72
CA GLN A 121 -1.17 1.92 8.41
C GLN A 121 -1.15 3.44 8.59
N VAL A 122 -2.27 4.07 8.29
CA VAL A 122 -2.51 5.49 8.58
C VAL A 122 -3.64 5.55 9.60
N GLU A 123 -3.40 6.19 10.74
CA GLU A 123 -4.36 6.24 11.86
C GLU A 123 -4.87 4.84 12.28
N GLY A 124 -4.00 3.82 12.21
CA GLY A 124 -4.34 2.44 12.55
C GLY A 124 -5.09 1.67 11.44
N ILE A 125 -5.38 2.29 10.31
CA ILE A 125 -6.06 1.66 9.18
C ILE A 125 -5.01 1.18 8.18
N SER A 126 -4.96 -0.14 7.92
CA SER A 126 -4.07 -0.73 6.91
C SER A 126 -4.54 -0.35 5.51
N LEU A 127 -3.64 0.27 4.73
CA LEU A 127 -3.94 0.69 3.36
C LEU A 127 -4.18 -0.51 2.43
N ALA A 128 -3.53 -1.65 2.69
CA ALA A 128 -3.73 -2.86 1.91
C ALA A 128 -4.98 -3.63 2.33
N LEU A 129 -5.24 -3.77 3.64
CA LEU A 129 -6.36 -4.56 4.15
C LEU A 129 -7.74 -3.95 3.87
N THR A 130 -7.81 -2.66 3.53
CA THR A 130 -9.06 -2.02 3.09
C THR A 130 -9.67 -2.71 1.87
N TYR A 131 -8.85 -3.36 1.05
CA TYR A 131 -9.31 -4.13 -0.11
C TYR A 131 -9.84 -5.53 0.22
N ARG A 132 -9.59 -6.03 1.46
CA ARG A 132 -9.89 -7.43 1.81
C ARG A 132 -11.36 -7.81 1.63
N SER A 133 -12.28 -6.97 2.07
CA SER A 133 -13.72 -7.26 1.97
C SER A 133 -14.17 -7.33 0.52
N SER A 134 -13.88 -6.31 -0.28
CA SER A 134 -14.27 -6.26 -1.69
C SER A 134 -13.64 -7.40 -2.51
N PHE A 135 -12.38 -7.76 -2.23
CA PHE A 135 -11.74 -8.89 -2.90
C PHE A 135 -12.34 -10.23 -2.49
N SER A 136 -12.67 -10.40 -1.20
CA SER A 136 -13.35 -11.61 -0.73
C SER A 136 -14.74 -11.78 -1.33
N GLU A 137 -15.50 -10.70 -1.48
CA GLU A 137 -16.79 -10.69 -2.15
C GLU A 137 -16.66 -11.07 -3.63
N GLU A 138 -15.68 -10.50 -4.33
CA GLU A 138 -15.45 -10.83 -5.73
C GLU A 138 -15.01 -12.28 -5.92
N ILE A 139 -14.15 -12.81 -5.04
CA ILE A 139 -13.77 -14.22 -5.07
C ILE A 139 -14.99 -15.13 -4.80
N THR A 140 -15.87 -14.72 -3.91
CA THR A 140 -17.10 -15.49 -3.62
C THR A 140 -18.02 -15.55 -4.83
N ARG A 141 -18.08 -14.47 -5.61
CA ARG A 141 -18.96 -14.34 -6.79
C ARG A 141 -18.38 -15.01 -8.04
N GLY A 142 -17.11 -14.74 -8.33
CA GLY A 142 -16.48 -15.12 -9.60
C GLY A 142 -15.22 -15.99 -9.47
N GLY A 143 -14.91 -16.44 -8.24
CA GLY A 143 -13.66 -17.15 -7.97
C GLY A 143 -12.43 -16.24 -8.05
N ILE A 144 -11.26 -16.86 -7.93
CA ILE A 144 -9.98 -16.14 -8.02
C ILE A 144 -9.80 -15.52 -9.41
N ASP A 145 -10.22 -16.21 -10.46
CA ASP A 145 -10.13 -15.68 -11.84
C ASP A 145 -11.06 -14.49 -12.05
N GLY A 146 -12.22 -14.46 -11.38
CA GLY A 146 -13.11 -13.28 -11.36
C GLY A 146 -12.44 -12.06 -10.74
N LEU A 147 -11.77 -12.23 -9.62
CA LEU A 147 -11.01 -11.15 -9.00
C LEU A 147 -9.87 -10.67 -9.93
N ILE A 148 -9.13 -11.59 -10.55
CA ILE A 148 -8.06 -11.24 -11.50
C ILE A 148 -8.63 -10.41 -12.66
N ALA A 149 -9.72 -10.88 -13.28
CA ALA A 149 -10.37 -10.17 -14.39
C ALA A 149 -10.85 -8.78 -13.98
N MET A 150 -11.40 -8.64 -12.78
CA MET A 150 -11.84 -7.33 -12.25
C MET A 150 -10.64 -6.40 -12.06
N LEU A 151 -9.53 -6.86 -11.51
CA LEU A 151 -8.32 -6.06 -11.31
C LEU A 151 -7.71 -5.63 -12.66
N GLU A 152 -7.61 -6.55 -13.61
CA GLU A 152 -7.13 -6.27 -14.98
C GLU A 152 -7.97 -5.19 -15.65
N GLU A 153 -9.30 -5.29 -15.53
CA GLU A 153 -10.23 -4.30 -16.11
C GLU A 153 -10.06 -2.92 -15.46
N ARG A 154 -9.96 -2.84 -14.13
CA ARG A 154 -9.70 -1.58 -13.42
C ARG A 154 -8.37 -0.97 -13.83
N ASN A 155 -7.33 -1.78 -13.94
CA ASN A 155 -6.00 -1.33 -14.35
C ASN A 155 -6.02 -0.82 -15.81
N ARG A 156 -6.75 -1.48 -16.69
CA ARG A 156 -6.90 -1.08 -18.10
C ARG A 156 -7.65 0.25 -18.26
N ARG A 157 -8.70 0.48 -17.46
CA ARG A 157 -9.46 1.74 -17.47
C ARG A 157 -8.67 2.90 -16.88
N ASN A 158 -7.58 2.62 -16.20
CA ASN A 158 -6.77 3.63 -15.52
C ASN A 158 -7.56 4.49 -14.51
N GLU A 159 -8.61 3.90 -13.92
CA GLU A 159 -9.43 4.55 -12.90
C GLU A 159 -8.70 4.49 -11.56
N PRO A 160 -8.41 5.64 -10.92
CA PRO A 160 -7.87 5.62 -9.56
C PRO A 160 -8.93 5.07 -8.61
N GLU A 161 -8.51 4.15 -7.74
CA GLU A 161 -9.36 3.76 -6.60
C GLU A 161 -9.48 4.95 -5.64
N PRO A 162 -10.67 5.21 -5.09
CA PRO A 162 -10.76 6.13 -3.98
C PRO A 162 -9.88 5.61 -2.84
N LEU A 163 -9.03 6.48 -2.31
CA LEU A 163 -8.27 6.14 -1.12
C LEU A 163 -9.24 5.77 0.01
N PRO A 164 -8.85 4.82 0.88
CA PRO A 164 -9.61 4.60 2.10
C PRO A 164 -9.78 5.92 2.82
N ASP A 165 -10.97 6.15 3.35
CA ASP A 165 -11.27 7.33 4.15
C ASP A 165 -10.45 7.26 5.44
N VAL A 166 -9.22 7.74 5.37
CA VAL A 166 -8.27 7.88 6.48
C VAL A 166 -8.24 9.35 6.91
N ALA A 167 -9.41 9.98 6.92
CA ALA A 167 -9.54 11.35 7.39
C ALA A 167 -9.03 11.46 8.83
N PRO A 168 -8.16 12.43 9.11
CA PRO A 168 -7.70 12.72 10.45
C PRO A 168 -8.82 13.24 11.33
#